data_1d16e0c21a85c6db8dfeb5d508c6be6a
#
_entry.id   1d16e0c21a85c6db8dfeb5d508c6be6a
#
_cell.length_a   1.000
_cell.length_b   1.000
_cell.length_c   1.000
_cell.angle_alpha   90.00
_cell.angle_beta   90.00
_cell.angle_gamma   90.00
#
_symmetry.space_group_name_H-M   'P 1'
#
loop_
_entity.id
_entity.type
_entity.pdbx_description
1 polymer ?
#
loop_
_entity_poly.entity_id
_entity_poly.type
_entity_poly.pdbx_seq_one_letter_code
_entity_poly.pdbx_strand_id
1 'polypeptide(L)'
;RCYRPAITFKPVFEFSPDRVLAWLLHGFGDGLDLKLRKAAPCEGPGNLVRPDLSILATVTRAMCAKSALKVTYLSLSSGAASRELVPVALADNGLRWHVRAFDRNKSRFGDFVLSRITKATELPGSVEEYELLGADEQWARIVDLELVPHPGVAWPKAVEADYGMTDGALRIKSRAALAGYVLRRWNIDSSPDHSLDPNFHHLWLRN
;
A
#
# COMPACT_ATOMS: atom_id res chain seq x y z
N ARG A 1 2.76 -37.50 -7.28
CA ARG A 1 2.57 -38.06 -5.90
C ARG A 1 2.02 -36.95 -5.02
N CYS A 2 0.94 -37.22 -4.32
CA CYS A 2 0.33 -36.28 -3.38
C CYS A 2 0.62 -36.80 -1.96
N TYR A 3 1.23 -35.98 -1.12
CA TYR A 3 1.43 -36.31 0.30
C TYR A 3 0.21 -35.82 1.08
N ARG A 4 -0.32 -36.66 1.95
CA ARG A 4 -1.39 -36.28 2.87
C ARG A 4 -0.85 -36.33 4.29
N PRO A 5 -1.06 -35.30 5.11
CA PRO A 5 -0.64 -35.34 6.49
C PRO A 5 -1.43 -36.42 7.26
N ALA A 6 -0.77 -37.13 8.19
CA ALA A 6 -1.45 -38.02 9.12
C ALA A 6 -2.27 -37.19 10.13
N ILE A 7 -3.25 -37.83 10.78
CA ILE A 7 -4.09 -37.14 11.80
C ILE A 7 -3.25 -36.57 12.96
N THR A 8 -2.11 -37.16 13.23
CA THR A 8 -1.17 -36.77 14.28
C THR A 8 -0.13 -35.74 13.80
N PHE A 9 -0.18 -35.34 12.52
CA PHE A 9 0.80 -34.39 11.98
C PHE A 9 0.66 -33.02 12.65
N LYS A 10 1.76 -32.54 13.21
CA LYS A 10 1.90 -31.16 13.69
C LYS A 10 2.97 -30.47 12.86
N PRO A 11 2.66 -29.35 12.18
CA PRO A 11 3.66 -28.60 11.43
C PRO A 11 4.75 -28.08 12.40
N VAL A 12 6.00 -28.18 11.99
CA VAL A 12 7.14 -27.62 12.74
C VAL A 12 7.21 -26.11 12.56
N PHE A 13 6.69 -25.61 11.44
CA PHE A 13 6.67 -24.19 11.09
C PHE A 13 5.23 -23.74 10.87
N GLU A 14 4.88 -22.61 11.44
CA GLU A 14 3.63 -21.93 11.16
C GLU A 14 3.82 -21.03 9.95
N PHE A 15 2.96 -21.17 8.95
CA PHE A 15 2.91 -20.28 7.80
C PHE A 15 1.74 -19.32 7.96
N SER A 16 2.00 -18.04 7.68
CA SER A 16 0.90 -17.06 7.61
C SER A 16 -0.08 -17.46 6.49
N PRO A 17 -1.39 -17.35 6.71
CA PRO A 17 -2.40 -17.61 5.68
C PRO A 17 -2.14 -16.81 4.40
N ASP A 18 -1.69 -15.56 4.50
CA ASP A 18 -1.38 -14.69 3.37
C ASP A 18 -0.31 -15.30 2.47
N ARG A 19 0.72 -15.89 3.07
CA ARG A 19 1.79 -16.56 2.32
C ARG A 19 1.29 -17.80 1.59
N VAL A 20 0.44 -18.58 2.24
CA VAL A 20 -0.16 -19.78 1.63
C VAL A 20 -1.09 -19.38 0.49
N LEU A 21 -1.94 -18.37 0.68
CA LEU A 21 -2.84 -17.86 -0.35
C LEU A 21 -2.07 -17.24 -1.52
N ALA A 22 -0.99 -16.51 -1.28
CA ALA A 22 -0.10 -16.01 -2.31
C ALA A 22 0.51 -17.14 -3.15
N TRP A 23 0.93 -18.23 -2.53
CA TRP A 23 1.45 -19.41 -3.26
C TRP A 23 0.38 -20.10 -4.09
N LEU A 24 -0.85 -20.19 -3.59
CA LEU A 24 -1.97 -20.76 -4.36
C LEU A 24 -2.31 -19.89 -5.57
N LEU A 25 -2.25 -18.57 -5.41
CA LEU A 25 -2.61 -17.61 -6.46
C LEU A 25 -1.51 -17.46 -7.52
N HIS A 26 -0.26 -17.32 -7.10
CA HIS A 26 0.88 -16.99 -7.97
C HIS A 26 1.82 -18.18 -8.26
N GLY A 27 1.66 -19.30 -7.56
CA GLY A 27 2.56 -20.44 -7.59
C GLY A 27 3.70 -20.32 -6.56
N PHE A 28 4.46 -21.42 -6.41
CA PHE A 28 5.66 -21.44 -5.57
C PHE A 28 6.82 -20.79 -6.30
N GLY A 29 7.55 -19.92 -5.62
CA GLY A 29 8.76 -19.27 -6.12
C GLY A 29 8.67 -17.75 -6.13
N ASP A 30 9.67 -17.10 -6.68
CA ASP A 30 9.89 -15.66 -6.66
C ASP A 30 9.09 -14.90 -7.74
N GLY A 31 8.01 -15.49 -8.25
CA GLY A 31 7.23 -14.93 -9.36
C GLY A 31 7.90 -15.04 -10.71
N LEU A 32 9.00 -15.81 -10.81
CA LEU A 32 9.53 -16.24 -12.09
C LEU A 32 8.52 -17.17 -12.74
N ASP A 33 8.18 -16.88 -13.98
CA ASP A 33 7.17 -17.54 -14.83
C ASP A 33 7.51 -19.03 -15.09
N LEU A 34 7.61 -19.82 -14.06
CA LEU A 34 7.54 -21.24 -14.17
C LEU A 34 6.05 -21.57 -14.27
N LYS A 35 5.63 -22.19 -15.38
CA LYS A 35 4.30 -22.78 -15.58
C LYS A 35 4.07 -23.92 -14.59
N LEU A 36 4.19 -23.62 -13.29
CA LEU A 36 3.93 -24.56 -12.23
C LEU A 36 2.41 -24.78 -12.17
N ARG A 37 2.03 -26.05 -12.24
CA ARG A 37 0.65 -26.47 -12.14
C ARG A 37 0.12 -25.96 -10.79
N LYS A 38 -0.85 -25.06 -10.80
CA LYS A 38 -1.51 -24.59 -9.58
C LYS A 38 -2.03 -25.80 -8.80
N ALA A 39 -1.80 -25.83 -7.51
CA ALA A 39 -2.24 -26.93 -6.63
C ALA A 39 -3.76 -27.01 -6.55
N ALA A 40 -4.44 -25.88 -6.72
CA ALA A 40 -5.90 -25.74 -6.78
C ALA A 40 -6.28 -24.61 -7.73
N PRO A 41 -7.51 -24.60 -8.31
CA PRO A 41 -8.03 -23.45 -9.02
C PRO A 41 -8.05 -22.24 -8.06
N CYS A 42 -7.27 -21.21 -8.38
CA CYS A 42 -7.18 -19.98 -7.61
C CYS A 42 -6.89 -18.83 -8.57
N GLU A 43 -7.76 -17.83 -8.58
CA GLU A 43 -7.62 -16.66 -9.42
C GLU A 43 -7.86 -15.39 -8.59
N GLY A 44 -7.22 -14.30 -8.95
CA GLY A 44 -7.39 -13.00 -8.33
C GLY A 44 -7.33 -11.89 -9.36
N PRO A 45 -7.82 -10.69 -9.02
CA PRO A 45 -7.69 -9.54 -9.91
C PRO A 45 -6.22 -9.25 -10.17
N GLY A 46 -5.84 -9.14 -11.44
CA GLY A 46 -4.48 -8.79 -11.83
C GLY A 46 -4.14 -7.34 -11.47
N ASN A 47 -2.86 -7.05 -11.36
CA ASN A 47 -2.38 -5.68 -11.22
C ASN A 47 -2.55 -4.93 -12.55
N LEU A 48 -3.39 -3.89 -12.56
CA LEU A 48 -3.63 -3.06 -13.73
C LEU A 48 -2.49 -2.08 -14.01
N VAL A 49 -1.66 -1.79 -13.01
CA VAL A 49 -0.63 -0.77 -13.07
C VAL A 49 0.71 -1.38 -12.70
N ARG A 50 1.67 -1.25 -13.62
CA ARG A 50 3.07 -1.66 -13.37
C ARG A 50 3.97 -0.45 -13.56
N PRO A 51 4.82 -0.09 -12.59
CA PRO A 51 5.81 0.95 -12.78
C PRO A 51 6.88 0.49 -13.78
N ASP A 52 7.45 1.44 -14.53
CA ASP A 52 8.61 1.19 -15.36
C ASP A 52 9.81 0.85 -14.49
N LEU A 53 10.52 -0.24 -14.83
CA LEU A 53 11.65 -0.72 -14.02
C LEU A 53 12.84 0.24 -14.04
N SER A 54 13.05 0.98 -15.11
CA SER A 54 14.13 1.96 -15.21
C SER A 54 13.87 3.17 -14.30
N ILE A 55 12.62 3.62 -14.25
CA ILE A 55 12.16 4.66 -13.32
C ILE A 55 12.29 4.16 -11.88
N LEU A 56 11.79 2.97 -11.58
CA LEU A 56 11.88 2.39 -10.24
C LEU A 56 13.35 2.29 -9.79
N ALA A 57 14.24 1.79 -10.64
CA ALA A 57 15.67 1.68 -10.35
C ALA A 57 16.32 3.06 -10.12
N THR A 58 15.94 4.08 -10.90
CA THR A 58 16.46 5.45 -10.71
C THR A 58 15.98 6.04 -9.40
N VAL A 59 14.69 5.90 -9.07
CA VAL A 59 14.11 6.37 -7.82
C VAL A 59 14.74 5.69 -6.61
N THR A 60 14.90 4.37 -6.64
CA THR A 60 15.48 3.62 -5.50
C THR A 60 16.96 3.94 -5.30
N ARG A 61 17.73 4.11 -6.37
CA ARG A 61 19.14 4.57 -6.27
C ARG A 61 19.23 5.95 -5.64
N ALA A 62 18.43 6.90 -6.11
CA ALA A 62 18.40 8.25 -5.55
C ALA A 62 17.99 8.25 -4.06
N MET A 63 17.03 7.42 -3.69
CA MET A 63 16.61 7.23 -2.30
C MET A 63 17.76 6.72 -1.43
N CYS A 64 18.47 5.69 -1.88
CA CYS A 64 19.63 5.14 -1.16
C CYS A 64 20.80 6.12 -1.08
N ALA A 65 21.04 6.88 -2.15
CA ALA A 65 22.11 7.88 -2.20
C ALA A 65 21.72 9.21 -1.53
N LYS A 66 20.48 9.37 -1.08
CA LYS A 66 19.94 10.64 -0.58
C LYS A 66 20.18 11.78 -1.58
N SER A 67 19.81 11.57 -2.84
CA SER A 67 19.99 12.54 -3.92
C SER A 67 18.65 12.99 -4.50
N ALA A 68 18.64 14.17 -5.11
CA ALA A 68 17.47 14.74 -5.75
C ALA A 68 17.33 14.24 -7.19
N LEU A 69 16.09 14.19 -7.67
CA LEU A 69 15.72 13.82 -9.04
C LEU A 69 14.97 14.97 -9.71
N LYS A 70 15.29 15.22 -10.97
CA LYS A 70 14.41 15.94 -11.89
C LYS A 70 13.52 14.93 -12.58
N VAL A 71 12.20 15.04 -12.42
CA VAL A 71 11.22 14.13 -13.01
C VAL A 71 10.24 14.87 -13.91
N THR A 72 9.76 14.19 -14.95
CA THR A 72 8.56 14.60 -15.67
C THR A 72 7.40 13.78 -15.10
N TYR A 73 6.44 14.46 -14.47
CA TYR A 73 5.31 13.87 -13.78
C TYR A 73 3.98 14.22 -14.47
N LEU A 74 3.15 13.20 -14.70
CA LEU A 74 1.79 13.35 -15.24
C LEU A 74 0.80 13.52 -14.11
N SER A 75 0.36 14.76 -13.87
CA SER A 75 -0.67 15.08 -12.88
C SER A 75 -2.05 14.99 -13.49
N LEU A 76 -3.05 14.50 -12.74
CA LEU A 76 -4.44 14.50 -13.19
C LEU A 76 -5.04 15.90 -13.27
N SER A 77 -4.52 16.83 -12.49
CA SER A 77 -5.06 18.20 -12.40
C SER A 77 -4.30 19.22 -13.25
N SER A 78 -3.01 18.98 -13.53
CA SER A 78 -2.15 19.98 -14.20
C SER A 78 -1.38 19.43 -15.41
N GLY A 79 -1.68 18.19 -15.83
CA GLY A 79 -0.99 17.56 -16.95
C GLY A 79 0.48 17.26 -16.67
N ALA A 80 1.31 17.28 -17.73
CA ALA A 80 2.75 17.03 -17.63
C ALA A 80 3.48 18.23 -17.05
N ALA A 81 4.25 18.02 -16.00
CA ALA A 81 5.07 19.06 -15.37
C ALA A 81 6.42 18.52 -14.92
N SER A 82 7.45 19.35 -15.01
CA SER A 82 8.75 19.07 -14.39
C SER A 82 8.68 19.32 -12.89
N ARG A 83 9.25 18.38 -12.10
CA ARG A 83 9.39 18.52 -10.66
C ARG A 83 10.77 18.11 -10.21
N GLU A 84 11.20 18.71 -9.13
CA GLU A 84 12.40 18.33 -8.41
C GLU A 84 12.01 17.63 -7.12
N LEU A 85 12.33 16.34 -7.03
CA LEU A 85 11.91 15.46 -5.94
C LEU A 85 13.12 14.87 -5.23
N VAL A 86 13.09 14.86 -3.91
CA VAL A 86 13.98 14.07 -3.07
C VAL A 86 13.21 12.84 -2.61
N PRO A 87 13.42 11.67 -3.21
CA PRO A 87 12.67 10.46 -2.86
C PRO A 87 13.13 9.92 -1.50
N VAL A 88 12.19 9.59 -0.61
CA VAL A 88 12.49 9.19 0.77
C VAL A 88 11.88 7.84 1.18
N ALA A 89 10.78 7.41 0.56
CA ALA A 89 10.16 6.11 0.82
C ALA A 89 9.32 5.61 -0.37
N LEU A 90 9.03 4.32 -0.38
CA LEU A 90 8.03 3.72 -1.25
C LEU A 90 6.78 3.38 -0.45
N ALA A 91 5.61 3.56 -1.04
CA ALA A 91 4.33 3.22 -0.46
C ALA A 91 3.44 2.51 -1.49
N ASP A 92 2.91 1.35 -1.10
CA ASP A 92 1.87 0.66 -1.85
C ASP A 92 0.51 0.99 -1.23
N ASN A 93 -0.43 1.48 -2.04
CA ASN A 93 -1.80 1.71 -1.60
C ASN A 93 -2.72 0.51 -1.90
N GLY A 94 -2.12 -0.62 -2.32
CA GLY A 94 -2.82 -1.84 -2.71
C GLY A 94 -3.37 -1.84 -4.15
N LEU A 95 -3.29 -0.71 -4.86
CA LEU A 95 -3.67 -0.58 -6.26
C LEU A 95 -2.47 -0.17 -7.12
N ARG A 96 -1.54 0.59 -6.57
CA ARG A 96 -0.36 1.11 -7.27
C ARG A 96 0.69 1.61 -6.29
N TRP A 97 1.92 1.58 -6.74
CA TRP A 97 3.07 2.07 -6.02
C TRP A 97 3.23 3.59 -6.13
N HIS A 98 3.60 4.20 -5.01
CA HIS A 98 3.93 5.60 -4.89
C HIS A 98 5.36 5.75 -4.37
N VAL A 99 6.01 6.83 -4.78
CA VAL A 99 7.19 7.34 -4.10
C VAL A 99 6.76 8.51 -3.20
N ARG A 100 7.09 8.40 -1.91
CA ARG A 100 7.05 9.51 -0.98
C ARG A 100 8.30 10.34 -1.21
N ALA A 101 8.14 11.64 -1.46
CA ALA A 101 9.25 12.51 -1.77
C ALA A 101 9.00 13.92 -1.24
N PHE A 102 10.09 14.65 -0.95
CA PHE A 102 10.01 16.09 -0.77
C PHE A 102 9.97 16.76 -2.16
N ASP A 103 8.92 17.52 -2.41
CA ASP A 103 8.73 18.29 -3.64
C ASP A 103 9.34 19.69 -3.45
N ARG A 104 10.50 19.95 -4.04
CA ARG A 104 11.18 21.24 -3.98
C ARG A 104 10.37 22.38 -4.57
N ASN A 105 9.55 22.08 -5.59
CA ASN A 105 8.67 23.09 -6.21
C ASN A 105 7.55 23.56 -5.28
N LYS A 106 7.17 22.74 -4.29
CA LYS A 106 6.10 23.03 -3.33
C LYS A 106 6.58 23.11 -1.89
N SER A 107 7.85 22.87 -1.63
CA SER A 107 8.49 22.87 -0.31
C SER A 107 7.72 22.00 0.71
N ARG A 108 7.31 20.78 0.30
CA ARG A 108 6.56 19.84 1.15
C ARG A 108 6.72 18.40 0.72
N PHE A 109 6.52 17.47 1.65
CA PHE A 109 6.38 16.06 1.33
C PHE A 109 5.06 15.75 0.63
N GLY A 110 5.11 14.78 -0.28
CA GLY A 110 3.95 14.30 -1.01
C GLY A 110 4.17 12.93 -1.63
N ASP A 111 3.09 12.30 -2.07
CA ASP A 111 3.11 11.00 -2.71
C ASP A 111 2.93 11.15 -4.22
N PHE A 112 3.84 10.54 -4.96
CA PHE A 112 3.87 10.57 -6.41
C PHE A 112 3.70 9.15 -6.95
N VAL A 113 2.68 8.93 -7.78
CA VAL A 113 2.43 7.63 -8.39
C VAL A 113 3.58 7.26 -9.32
N LEU A 114 4.28 6.16 -9.07
CA LEU A 114 5.47 5.77 -9.87
C LEU A 114 5.17 5.66 -11.37
N SER A 115 4.03 5.06 -11.74
CA SER A 115 3.64 4.91 -13.15
C SER A 115 3.29 6.22 -13.87
N ARG A 116 3.24 7.35 -13.16
CA ARG A 116 3.06 8.69 -13.72
C ARG A 116 4.37 9.45 -13.88
N ILE A 117 5.48 8.89 -13.46
CA ILE A 117 6.81 9.42 -13.75
C ILE A 117 7.23 8.87 -15.10
N THR A 118 7.35 9.73 -16.11
CA THR A 118 7.71 9.34 -17.48
C THR A 118 9.20 9.51 -17.76
N LYS A 119 9.88 10.35 -16.97
CA LYS A 119 11.32 10.56 -17.03
C LYS A 119 11.85 10.89 -15.64
N ALA A 120 12.99 10.33 -15.28
CA ALA A 120 13.71 10.65 -14.05
C ALA A 120 15.21 10.73 -14.35
N THR A 121 15.84 11.80 -13.89
CA THR A 121 17.28 12.04 -14.00
C THR A 121 17.81 12.57 -12.68
N GLU A 122 18.99 12.14 -12.28
CA GLU A 122 19.63 12.68 -11.07
C GLU A 122 19.91 14.16 -11.23
N LEU A 123 19.69 14.92 -10.16
CA LEU A 123 20.07 16.31 -10.06
C LEU A 123 21.38 16.42 -9.25
N PRO A 124 22.39 17.13 -9.77
CA PRO A 124 23.57 17.44 -8.97
C PRO A 124 23.19 18.40 -7.84
N GLY A 125 23.91 18.30 -6.74
CA GLY A 125 23.76 19.21 -5.59
C GLY A 125 23.46 18.46 -4.30
N SER A 126 23.49 19.19 -3.19
CA SER A 126 23.17 18.66 -1.86
C SER A 126 21.68 18.51 -1.65
N VAL A 127 21.34 17.60 -0.76
CA VAL A 127 20.01 17.44 -0.18
C VAL A 127 20.09 17.91 1.27
N GLU A 128 19.19 18.79 1.64
CA GLU A 128 19.14 19.35 2.97
C GLU A 128 18.43 18.41 3.95
N GLU A 129 18.72 18.52 5.24
CA GLU A 129 18.16 17.61 6.24
C GLU A 129 16.63 17.69 6.32
N TYR A 130 16.04 18.86 6.09
CA TYR A 130 14.58 19.04 6.07
C TYR A 130 13.89 18.40 4.85
N GLU A 131 14.64 17.95 3.84
CA GLU A 131 14.14 17.24 2.68
C GLU A 131 14.15 15.70 2.89
N LEU A 132 14.78 15.23 3.96
CA LEU A 132 14.94 13.81 4.26
C LEU A 132 13.77 13.25 5.07
N LEU A 133 13.66 11.94 5.10
CA LEU A 133 12.56 11.20 5.74
C LEU A 133 12.36 11.58 7.22
N GLY A 134 13.43 11.92 7.94
CA GLY A 134 13.38 12.34 9.35
C GLY A 134 12.58 13.60 9.59
N ALA A 135 12.48 14.48 8.59
CA ALA A 135 11.71 15.72 8.66
C ALA A 135 10.25 15.56 8.22
N ASP A 136 9.85 14.37 7.74
CA ASP A 136 8.47 14.12 7.32
C ASP A 136 7.57 13.76 8.51
N GLU A 137 6.95 14.76 9.10
CA GLU A 137 6.05 14.60 10.24
C GLU A 137 4.89 13.64 9.97
N GLN A 138 4.33 13.63 8.76
CA GLN A 138 3.23 12.73 8.40
C GLN A 138 3.69 11.26 8.29
N TRP A 139 4.94 11.06 7.89
CA TRP A 139 5.53 9.73 7.87
C TRP A 139 5.95 9.26 9.27
N ALA A 140 6.47 10.15 10.09
CA ALA A 140 6.90 9.85 11.45
C ALA A 140 5.70 9.58 12.38
N ARG A 141 4.62 10.34 12.23
CA ARG A 141 3.43 10.25 13.08
C ARG A 141 2.68 8.95 12.83
N ILE A 142 2.41 8.21 13.93
CA ILE A 142 1.54 7.04 13.94
C ILE A 142 0.16 7.49 14.42
N VAL A 143 -0.87 7.03 13.73
CA VAL A 143 -2.27 7.20 14.10
C VAL A 143 -2.88 5.83 14.42
N ASP A 144 -3.75 5.79 15.40
CA ASP A 144 -4.57 4.64 15.71
C ASP A 144 -5.91 4.80 14.98
N LEU A 145 -6.29 3.81 14.18
CA LEU A 145 -7.57 3.76 13.49
C LEU A 145 -8.43 2.71 14.19
N GLU A 146 -9.55 3.12 14.73
CA GLU A 146 -10.54 2.21 15.33
C GLU A 146 -11.70 2.01 14.36
N LEU A 147 -11.73 0.84 13.74
CA LEU A 147 -12.70 0.44 12.73
C LEU A 147 -13.75 -0.45 13.39
N VAL A 148 -15.01 -0.15 13.15
CA VAL A 148 -16.15 -0.93 13.63
C VAL A 148 -17.06 -1.29 12.46
N PRO A 149 -17.96 -2.28 12.59
CA PRO A 149 -19.00 -2.49 11.61
C PRO A 149 -19.77 -1.18 11.37
N HIS A 150 -20.01 -0.84 10.11
CA HIS A 150 -20.77 0.35 9.77
C HIS A 150 -22.17 0.27 10.41
N PRO A 151 -22.66 1.34 11.07
CA PRO A 151 -23.94 1.31 11.80
C PRO A 151 -25.17 0.92 10.96
N GLY A 152 -25.11 1.11 9.64
CA GLY A 152 -26.17 0.72 8.72
C GLY A 152 -26.14 -0.74 8.27
N VAL A 153 -25.15 -1.54 8.68
CA VAL A 153 -25.08 -2.96 8.32
C VAL A 153 -26.08 -3.78 9.15
N ALA A 154 -26.93 -4.56 8.49
CA ALA A 154 -27.95 -5.37 9.16
C ALA A 154 -27.38 -6.48 10.06
N TRP A 155 -26.22 -7.04 9.69
CA TRP A 155 -25.60 -8.17 10.39
C TRP A 155 -24.13 -7.85 10.76
N PRO A 156 -23.88 -7.02 11.78
CA PRO A 156 -22.53 -6.60 12.17
C PRO A 156 -21.60 -7.77 12.54
N LYS A 157 -22.16 -8.87 13.05
CA LYS A 157 -21.37 -10.08 13.37
C LYS A 157 -20.68 -10.73 12.17
N ALA A 158 -21.22 -10.58 10.96
CA ALA A 158 -20.55 -11.04 9.76
C ALA A 158 -19.30 -10.19 9.47
N VAL A 159 -19.41 -8.88 9.61
CA VAL A 159 -18.28 -7.95 9.47
C VAL A 159 -17.21 -8.20 10.56
N GLU A 160 -17.63 -8.42 11.79
CA GLU A 160 -16.71 -8.77 12.88
C GLU A 160 -15.90 -10.05 12.55
N ALA A 161 -16.57 -11.05 11.98
CA ALA A 161 -15.93 -12.32 11.60
C ALA A 161 -14.97 -12.14 10.42
N ASP A 162 -15.36 -11.38 9.38
CA ASP A 162 -14.53 -11.11 8.19
C ASP A 162 -13.21 -10.43 8.55
N TYR A 163 -13.25 -9.51 9.51
CA TYR A 163 -12.08 -8.71 9.92
C TYR A 163 -11.43 -9.19 11.22
N GLY A 164 -11.88 -10.30 11.79
CA GLY A 164 -11.32 -10.85 13.03
C GLY A 164 -11.36 -9.86 14.20
N MET A 165 -12.47 -9.12 14.33
CA MET A 165 -12.61 -8.06 15.32
C MET A 165 -12.65 -8.63 16.75
N THR A 166 -12.02 -7.92 17.68
CA THR A 166 -12.12 -8.19 19.11
C THR A 166 -12.98 -7.10 19.75
N ASP A 167 -13.95 -7.51 20.56
CA ASP A 167 -14.90 -6.60 21.22
C ASP A 167 -15.63 -5.64 20.24
N GLY A 168 -15.94 -6.17 19.05
CA GLY A 168 -16.66 -5.42 18.01
C GLY A 168 -15.83 -4.34 17.31
N ALA A 169 -14.51 -4.35 17.46
CA ALA A 169 -13.62 -3.37 16.82
C ALA A 169 -12.34 -4.00 16.28
N LEU A 170 -11.82 -3.43 15.18
CA LEU A 170 -10.48 -3.66 14.68
C LEU A 170 -9.65 -2.41 14.91
N ARG A 171 -8.56 -2.52 15.68
CA ARG A 171 -7.64 -1.42 15.94
C ARG A 171 -6.36 -1.63 15.16
N ILE A 172 -6.02 -0.69 14.29
CA ILE A 172 -4.82 -0.72 13.48
C ILE A 172 -4.00 0.55 13.66
N LYS A 173 -2.68 0.38 13.72
CA LYS A 173 -1.73 1.50 13.72
C LYS A 173 -1.23 1.73 12.31
N SER A 174 -1.29 2.97 11.86
CA SER A 174 -0.81 3.38 10.54
C SER A 174 0.01 4.65 10.63
N ARG A 175 0.93 4.85 9.69
CA ARG A 175 1.52 6.17 9.49
C ARG A 175 0.45 7.13 9.02
N ALA A 176 0.44 8.36 9.52
CA ALA A 176 -0.53 9.36 9.11
C ALA A 176 -0.53 9.60 7.59
N ALA A 177 0.66 9.56 6.97
CA ALA A 177 0.81 9.64 5.51
C ALA A 177 0.07 8.53 4.75
N LEU A 178 -0.12 7.34 5.36
CA LEU A 178 -0.70 6.16 4.72
C LEU A 178 -2.15 5.89 5.15
N ALA A 179 -2.64 6.54 6.20
CA ALA A 179 -3.98 6.30 6.75
C ALA A 179 -5.07 6.45 5.69
N GLY A 180 -5.01 7.49 4.86
CA GLY A 180 -5.96 7.69 3.77
C GLY A 180 -5.92 6.60 2.69
N TYR A 181 -4.81 5.87 2.55
CA TYR A 181 -4.73 4.71 1.66
C TYR A 181 -5.45 3.51 2.27
N VAL A 182 -5.28 3.28 3.56
CA VAL A 182 -6.01 2.22 4.30
C VAL A 182 -7.51 2.45 4.18
N LEU A 183 -7.98 3.66 4.50
CA LEU A 183 -9.41 3.99 4.45
C LEU A 183 -10.00 3.74 3.05
N ARG A 184 -9.33 4.18 2.01
CA ARG A 184 -9.80 3.99 0.61
C ARG A 184 -9.73 2.55 0.13
N ARG A 185 -8.66 1.81 0.50
CA ARG A 185 -8.49 0.43 0.06
C ARG A 185 -9.61 -0.47 0.55
N TRP A 186 -10.06 -0.25 1.77
CA TRP A 186 -11.07 -1.07 2.43
C TRP A 186 -12.46 -0.45 2.39
N ASN A 187 -12.68 0.59 1.58
CA ASN A 187 -13.95 1.33 1.49
C ASN A 187 -14.50 1.68 2.87
N ILE A 188 -13.64 2.21 3.75
CA ILE A 188 -14.04 2.58 5.10
C ILE A 188 -14.78 3.91 5.03
N ASP A 189 -15.98 3.95 5.60
CA ASP A 189 -16.67 5.21 5.82
C ASP A 189 -15.93 6.03 6.88
N SER A 190 -15.46 7.19 6.51
CA SER A 190 -14.80 8.15 7.40
C SER A 190 -15.63 9.40 7.64
N SER A 191 -16.92 9.38 7.26
CA SER A 191 -17.82 10.48 7.56
C SER A 191 -18.18 10.48 9.05
N PRO A 192 -18.30 11.67 9.69
CA PRO A 192 -18.63 11.75 11.12
C PRO A 192 -20.00 11.18 11.45
N ASP A 193 -20.90 11.20 10.50
CA ASP A 193 -22.31 10.80 10.61
C ASP A 193 -22.60 9.43 10.00
N HIS A 194 -21.55 8.67 9.61
CA HIS A 194 -21.65 7.36 8.95
C HIS A 194 -22.67 7.36 7.80
N SER A 195 -22.65 8.40 6.97
CA SER A 195 -23.66 8.66 5.94
C SER A 195 -23.44 7.92 4.62
N LEU A 196 -22.32 7.21 4.46
CA LEU A 196 -22.06 6.47 3.24
C LEU A 196 -22.86 5.15 3.20
N ASP A 197 -23.12 4.64 1.99
CA ASP A 197 -23.94 3.43 1.80
C ASP A 197 -23.26 2.19 2.42
N PRO A 198 -23.90 1.54 3.42
CA PRO A 198 -23.37 0.36 4.11
C PRO A 198 -23.20 -0.87 3.19
N ASN A 199 -23.84 -0.91 2.01
CA ASN A 199 -23.66 -1.97 1.05
C ASN A 199 -22.27 -1.94 0.37
N PHE A 200 -21.60 -0.77 0.38
CA PHE A 200 -20.25 -0.57 -0.14
C PHE A 200 -19.24 -0.30 0.96
N HIS A 201 -19.69 0.22 2.11
CA HIS A 201 -18.86 0.60 3.25
C HIS A 201 -19.23 -0.25 4.46
N HIS A 202 -18.69 -1.45 4.53
CA HIS A 202 -18.97 -2.36 5.65
C HIS A 202 -18.30 -1.93 6.96
N LEU A 203 -17.30 -1.06 6.88
CA LEU A 203 -16.54 -0.53 7.99
C LEU A 203 -16.76 0.97 8.14
N TRP A 204 -16.79 1.42 9.38
CA TRP A 204 -16.83 2.83 9.76
C TRP A 204 -15.64 3.17 10.66
N LEU A 205 -15.01 4.33 10.42
CA LEU A 205 -13.96 4.88 11.26
C LEU A 205 -14.60 5.61 12.43
N ARG A 206 -14.45 5.07 13.64
CA ARG A 206 -15.11 5.61 14.85
C ARG A 206 -14.34 6.77 15.49
N ASN A 207 -13.02 6.96 15.18
CA ASN A 207 -12.16 7.99 15.78
C ASN A 207 -11.39 8.82 14.75
#